data_ec7d7451776ff4c6300b34b4ed56b3de
#
_entry.id   ec7d7451776ff4c6300b34b4ed56b3de
#
_cell.length_a   1.000
_cell.length_b   1.000
_cell.length_c   1.000
_cell.angle_alpha   90.00
_cell.angle_beta   90.00
_cell.angle_gamma   90.00
#
_symmetry.space_group_name_H-M   'P 1'
#
loop_
_entity.id
_entity.type
_entity.pdbx_description
1 polymer ?
#
loop_
_entity_poly.entity_id
_entity_poly.type
_entity_poly.pdbx_seq_one_letter_code
_entity_poly.pdbx_strand_id
1 'polypeptide(L)'
;MLSFKNETFKILQIADTQEGKKISPDTLDLINASLDREEPDLVVYSGDQIWGKTTFKGNRAAVKNSLDALTKPCRERKIPFTICFGNHDRQVGLSNEEQFEIYKEFDYFIGESVEGIDGCANHVIEIKDGGEIKFLLYLIDSHSSLEIGYDNVHENQIEWYKNTRDSYEEKYGHLIPSIVIQHIPLCEVFELLTEVKKNTKGAVRGFRTHANRFYILNKDKVNADGFMKESPADPQVNSGEFDAFKEKGEVVGVYFGHDHNNSFNGKVDGIDLGYTQGAGFHVYGPGKDRGVRVIELKKDGSFGTYDLRFRNLVGNKVKEPLKYAFFQIMPTNTFDAINRAIKFFIGLGIAAMLIIILVLLFG
;
A
#
# COMPACT_ATOMS: atom_id res chain seq x y z
N MET A 1 18.39 -17.16 -2.38
CA MET A 1 17.27 -18.11 -2.19
C MET A 1 16.69 -17.85 -0.81
N LEU A 2 15.38 -17.56 -0.74
CA LEU A 2 14.69 -17.31 0.53
C LEU A 2 14.26 -18.64 1.16
N SER A 3 14.54 -18.79 2.43
CA SER A 3 14.23 -20.03 3.17
C SER A 3 13.88 -19.74 4.62
N PHE A 4 13.00 -20.54 5.16
CA PHE A 4 12.71 -20.54 6.60
C PHE A 4 14.01 -20.80 7.38
N LYS A 5 14.34 -19.87 8.27
CA LYS A 5 15.43 -20.05 9.25
C LYS A 5 14.91 -20.64 10.55
N ASN A 6 13.64 -20.35 10.86
CA ASN A 6 12.94 -20.78 12.06
C ASN A 6 11.59 -21.39 11.66
N GLU A 7 10.65 -21.53 12.61
CA GLU A 7 9.29 -22.02 12.37
C GLU A 7 8.44 -21.06 11.52
N THR A 8 8.83 -19.79 11.47
CA THR A 8 8.14 -18.74 10.71
C THR A 8 9.08 -18.05 9.72
N PHE A 9 8.50 -17.53 8.64
CA PHE A 9 9.13 -16.64 7.67
C PHE A 9 8.35 -15.32 7.67
N LYS A 10 9.02 -14.22 7.97
CA LYS A 10 8.37 -12.92 8.09
C LYS A 10 8.62 -12.04 6.88
N ILE A 11 7.53 -11.56 6.29
CA ILE A 11 7.54 -10.52 5.26
C ILE A 11 7.10 -9.22 5.91
N LEU A 12 7.88 -8.15 5.75
CA LEU A 12 7.51 -6.80 6.15
C LEU A 12 7.08 -6.01 4.91
N GLN A 13 5.80 -5.69 4.81
CA GLN A 13 5.26 -4.85 3.75
C GLN A 13 5.27 -3.38 4.17
N ILE A 14 5.89 -2.53 3.35
CA ILE A 14 5.96 -1.07 3.50
C ILE A 14 5.25 -0.45 2.30
N ALA A 15 4.18 0.29 2.53
CA ALA A 15 3.38 0.94 1.49
C ALA A 15 3.46 2.46 1.60
N ASP A 16 3.31 3.15 0.48
CA ASP A 16 2.99 4.57 0.41
C ASP A 16 3.92 5.46 1.24
N THR A 17 5.20 5.31 1.06
CA THR A 17 6.18 6.23 1.67
C THR A 17 6.15 7.60 1.01
N GLN A 18 5.85 7.67 -0.28
CA GLN A 18 5.70 8.88 -1.10
C GLN A 18 6.70 9.99 -0.76
N GLU A 19 7.95 9.59 -0.60
CA GLU A 19 8.99 10.50 -0.16
C GLU A 19 9.55 11.36 -1.32
N GLY A 20 10.03 12.55 -0.97
CA GLY A 20 10.70 13.42 -1.91
C GLY A 20 12.21 13.19 -1.94
N LYS A 21 12.99 14.19 -2.44
CA LYS A 21 14.47 14.12 -2.48
C LYS A 21 15.11 13.95 -1.10
N LYS A 22 14.45 14.39 -0.06
CA LYS A 22 14.88 14.22 1.33
C LYS A 22 13.83 13.38 2.04
N ILE A 23 14.23 12.19 2.43
CA ILE A 23 13.37 11.28 3.16
C ILE A 23 13.06 11.85 4.56
N SER A 24 11.82 11.71 5.01
CA SER A 24 11.43 12.08 6.35
C SER A 24 12.19 11.27 7.40
N PRO A 25 12.76 11.91 8.42
CA PRO A 25 13.38 11.19 9.52
C PRO A 25 12.37 10.33 10.30
N ASP A 26 11.09 10.73 10.32
CA ASP A 26 10.04 9.96 11.00
C ASP A 26 9.67 8.70 10.19
N THR A 27 9.70 8.77 8.84
CA THR A 27 9.55 7.59 7.98
C THR A 27 10.70 6.60 8.19
N LEU A 28 11.93 7.11 8.23
CA LEU A 28 13.09 6.25 8.49
C LEU A 28 13.09 5.65 9.91
N ASP A 29 12.63 6.39 10.91
CA ASP A 29 12.48 5.87 12.27
C ASP A 29 11.45 4.73 12.32
N LEU A 30 10.31 4.88 11.64
CA LEU A 30 9.31 3.82 11.53
C LEU A 30 9.90 2.57 10.88
N ILE A 31 10.58 2.73 9.73
CA ILE A 31 11.19 1.61 9.01
C ILE A 31 12.24 0.93 9.90
N ASN A 32 13.18 1.69 10.46
CA ASN A 32 14.23 1.14 11.31
C ASN A 32 13.67 0.40 12.53
N ALA A 33 12.73 1.01 13.25
CA ALA A 33 12.11 0.40 14.42
C ALA A 33 11.33 -0.88 14.08
N SER A 34 10.70 -0.93 12.90
CA SER A 34 10.01 -2.13 12.42
C SER A 34 10.99 -3.25 12.08
N LEU A 35 12.09 -2.93 11.39
CA LEU A 35 13.15 -3.89 11.05
C LEU A 35 13.84 -4.44 12.30
N ASP A 36 14.16 -3.58 13.27
CA ASP A 36 14.81 -3.98 14.52
C ASP A 36 13.89 -4.82 15.41
N ARG A 37 12.59 -4.58 15.38
CA ARG A 37 11.61 -5.33 16.16
C ARG A 37 11.32 -6.70 15.59
N GLU A 38 11.10 -6.77 14.26
CA GLU A 38 10.60 -8.00 13.62
C GLU A 38 11.70 -8.86 13.04
N GLU A 39 12.86 -8.29 12.73
CA GLU A 39 13.96 -8.99 12.05
C GLU A 39 13.44 -9.78 10.84
N PRO A 40 12.73 -9.13 9.88
CA PRO A 40 12.05 -9.84 8.81
C PRO A 40 13.03 -10.54 7.87
N ASP A 41 12.58 -11.64 7.26
CA ASP A 41 13.36 -12.38 6.26
C ASP A 41 13.30 -11.74 4.88
N LEU A 42 12.26 -10.92 4.62
CA LEU A 42 12.04 -10.20 3.38
C LEU A 42 11.31 -8.87 3.65
N VAL A 43 11.71 -7.82 2.95
CA VAL A 43 10.95 -6.56 2.89
C VAL A 43 10.34 -6.39 1.51
N VAL A 44 9.06 -6.00 1.45
CA VAL A 44 8.36 -5.64 0.22
C VAL A 44 7.92 -4.18 0.29
N TYR A 45 8.46 -3.35 -0.58
CA TYR A 45 7.93 -2.01 -0.81
C TYR A 45 6.79 -2.11 -1.83
N SER A 46 5.55 -1.92 -1.38
CA SER A 46 4.35 -2.21 -2.16
C SER A 46 3.76 -1.00 -2.87
N GLY A 47 4.59 -0.22 -3.54
CA GLY A 47 4.18 0.90 -4.37
C GLY A 47 4.21 2.26 -3.69
N ASP A 48 4.23 3.30 -4.52
CA ASP A 48 4.27 4.70 -4.11
C ASP A 48 5.45 5.03 -3.18
N GLN A 49 6.65 4.60 -3.59
CA GLN A 49 7.87 4.80 -2.80
C GLN A 49 8.29 6.26 -2.79
N ILE A 50 8.28 6.91 -3.96
CA ILE A 50 8.67 8.31 -4.12
C ILE A 50 7.71 9.03 -5.06
N TRP A 51 7.56 10.34 -4.88
CA TRP A 51 6.67 11.14 -5.73
C TRP A 51 7.17 12.58 -5.93
N GLY A 52 6.62 13.27 -6.95
CA GLY A 52 6.84 14.68 -7.15
C GLY A 52 7.56 15.05 -8.43
N LYS A 53 6.79 15.18 -9.52
CA LYS A 53 7.28 15.58 -10.86
C LYS A 53 8.08 16.87 -10.85
N THR A 54 7.61 17.89 -10.15
CA THR A 54 8.31 19.19 -10.04
C THR A 54 9.56 19.12 -9.19
N THR A 55 9.63 18.15 -8.28
CA THR A 55 10.76 17.92 -7.38
C THR A 55 11.89 17.20 -8.09
N PHE A 56 11.59 16.09 -8.75
CA PHE A 56 12.60 15.23 -9.38
C PHE A 56 12.93 15.63 -10.83
N LYS A 57 11.93 16.03 -11.61
CA LYS A 57 12.06 16.47 -13.02
C LYS A 57 12.80 15.44 -13.91
N GLY A 58 12.59 14.15 -13.68
CA GLY A 58 13.26 13.09 -14.41
C GLY A 58 14.76 12.97 -14.14
N ASN A 59 15.27 13.59 -13.06
CA ASN A 59 16.68 13.50 -12.71
C ASN A 59 17.00 12.15 -12.08
N ARG A 60 17.61 11.25 -12.87
CA ARG A 60 17.95 9.88 -12.45
C ARG A 60 18.81 9.84 -11.18
N ALA A 61 19.79 10.73 -11.05
CA ALA A 61 20.63 10.76 -9.86
C ALA A 61 19.85 11.16 -8.60
N ALA A 62 18.91 12.12 -8.72
CA ALA A 62 18.08 12.52 -7.60
C ALA A 62 17.11 11.40 -7.20
N VAL A 63 16.51 10.70 -8.17
CA VAL A 63 15.66 9.52 -7.93
C VAL A 63 16.47 8.43 -7.24
N LYS A 64 17.64 8.06 -7.80
CA LYS A 64 18.54 7.07 -7.20
C LYS A 64 18.88 7.40 -5.75
N ASN A 65 19.28 8.65 -5.47
CA ASN A 65 19.63 9.06 -4.10
C ASN A 65 18.47 8.91 -3.11
N SER A 66 17.23 9.18 -3.55
CA SER A 66 16.05 9.01 -2.69
C SER A 66 15.74 7.54 -2.45
N LEU A 67 15.75 6.71 -3.49
CA LEU A 67 15.55 5.26 -3.38
C LEU A 67 16.66 4.59 -2.58
N ASP A 68 17.92 5.04 -2.75
CA ASP A 68 19.07 4.60 -1.95
C ASP A 68 18.85 4.89 -0.46
N ALA A 69 18.44 6.10 -0.11
CA ALA A 69 18.19 6.48 1.27
C ALA A 69 16.99 5.74 1.88
N LEU A 70 15.93 5.49 1.09
CA LEU A 70 14.75 4.76 1.55
C LEU A 70 15.03 3.28 1.81
N THR A 71 15.82 2.63 0.95
CA THR A 71 16.14 1.20 1.06
C THR A 71 17.38 0.88 1.90
N LYS A 72 18.18 1.92 2.24
CA LYS A 72 19.38 1.78 3.06
C LYS A 72 19.18 1.01 4.37
N PRO A 73 18.08 1.19 5.14
CA PRO A 73 17.83 0.42 6.36
C PRO A 73 17.82 -1.10 6.15
N CYS A 74 17.29 -1.58 5.03
CA CYS A 74 17.28 -3.01 4.68
C CYS A 74 18.69 -3.51 4.35
N ARG A 75 19.42 -2.73 3.52
CA ARG A 75 20.76 -3.10 3.06
C ARG A 75 21.80 -3.12 4.19
N GLU A 76 21.74 -2.18 5.13
CA GLU A 76 22.60 -2.15 6.32
C GLU A 76 22.41 -3.38 7.22
N ARG A 77 21.17 -3.93 7.25
CA ARG A 77 20.84 -5.17 7.98
C ARG A 77 20.98 -6.44 7.15
N LYS A 78 21.40 -6.30 5.87
CA LYS A 78 21.51 -7.42 4.92
C LYS A 78 20.19 -8.18 4.75
N ILE A 79 19.06 -7.47 4.82
CA ILE A 79 17.74 -8.02 4.61
C ILE A 79 17.40 -7.89 3.13
N PRO A 80 17.07 -8.98 2.43
CA PRO A 80 16.63 -8.92 1.06
C PRO A 80 15.34 -8.11 0.94
N PHE A 81 15.20 -7.37 -0.16
CA PHE A 81 14.01 -6.61 -0.43
C PHE A 81 13.61 -6.66 -1.90
N THR A 82 12.32 -6.49 -2.14
CA THR A 82 11.73 -6.36 -3.47
C THR A 82 10.69 -5.24 -3.49
N ILE A 83 10.13 -4.97 -4.68
CA ILE A 83 9.16 -3.92 -4.90
C ILE A 83 8.01 -4.39 -5.79
N CYS A 84 6.87 -3.73 -5.70
CA CYS A 84 5.99 -3.44 -6.82
C CYS A 84 5.83 -1.92 -6.95
N PHE A 85 5.40 -1.44 -8.11
CA PHE A 85 5.17 -0.02 -8.35
C PHE A 85 3.74 0.38 -7.99
N GLY A 86 3.59 1.66 -7.61
CA GLY A 86 2.31 2.31 -7.40
C GLY A 86 2.03 3.38 -8.46
N ASN A 87 0.89 4.02 -8.32
CA ASN A 87 0.42 4.98 -9.33
C ASN A 87 1.17 6.32 -9.30
N HIS A 88 1.91 6.62 -8.24
CA HIS A 88 2.71 7.84 -8.11
C HIS A 88 4.18 7.69 -8.47
N ASP A 89 4.75 6.50 -8.48
CA ASP A 89 6.19 6.31 -8.70
C ASP A 89 6.66 6.91 -10.05
N ARG A 90 5.92 6.71 -11.13
CA ARG A 90 6.22 7.29 -12.46
C ARG A 90 6.14 8.83 -12.49
N GLN A 91 5.50 9.47 -11.51
CA GLN A 91 5.36 10.92 -11.45
C GLN A 91 6.68 11.66 -11.15
N VAL A 92 7.75 10.96 -10.82
CA VAL A 92 9.09 11.55 -10.70
C VAL A 92 9.69 11.92 -12.05
N GLY A 93 9.08 11.49 -13.16
CA GLY A 93 9.50 11.75 -14.54
C GLY A 93 10.50 10.73 -15.09
N LEU A 94 10.62 9.59 -14.44
CA LEU A 94 11.21 8.36 -14.95
C LEU A 94 10.13 7.29 -15.05
N SER A 95 10.22 6.41 -16.04
CA SER A 95 9.33 5.25 -16.15
C SER A 95 9.57 4.24 -15.02
N ASN A 96 8.65 3.30 -14.82
CA ASN A 96 8.84 2.22 -13.85
C ASN A 96 10.06 1.37 -14.20
N GLU A 97 10.30 1.10 -15.50
CA GLU A 97 11.45 0.33 -16.00
C GLU A 97 12.77 1.07 -15.71
N GLU A 98 12.82 2.39 -15.94
CA GLU A 98 14.01 3.19 -15.61
C GLU A 98 14.30 3.19 -14.12
N GLN A 99 13.27 3.20 -13.27
CA GLN A 99 13.42 3.10 -11.82
C GLN A 99 13.79 1.69 -11.39
N PHE A 100 13.24 0.65 -12.04
CA PHE A 100 13.59 -0.75 -11.77
C PHE A 100 15.08 -1.01 -12.02
N GLU A 101 15.65 -0.45 -13.12
CA GLU A 101 17.09 -0.51 -13.37
C GLU A 101 17.91 0.19 -12.26
N ILE A 102 17.37 1.20 -11.59
CA ILE A 102 18.02 1.80 -10.42
C ILE A 102 18.02 0.85 -9.22
N TYR A 103 16.90 0.17 -8.97
CA TYR A 103 16.80 -0.82 -7.88
C TYR A 103 17.79 -1.97 -8.05
N LYS A 104 18.01 -2.44 -9.30
CA LYS A 104 18.99 -3.50 -9.61
C LYS A 104 20.42 -3.14 -9.26
N GLU A 105 20.74 -1.84 -9.08
CA GLU A 105 22.05 -1.39 -8.63
C GLU A 105 22.26 -1.52 -7.11
N PHE A 106 21.21 -1.83 -6.34
CA PHE A 106 21.28 -1.90 -4.89
C PHE A 106 21.54 -3.32 -4.38
N ASP A 107 22.48 -3.44 -3.43
CA ASP A 107 22.71 -4.70 -2.74
C ASP A 107 21.41 -5.20 -2.06
N TYR A 108 21.24 -6.51 -2.03
CA TYR A 108 20.08 -7.19 -1.43
C TYR A 108 18.73 -6.94 -2.12
N PHE A 109 18.70 -6.22 -3.24
CA PHE A 109 17.52 -6.20 -4.11
C PHE A 109 17.40 -7.55 -4.82
N ILE A 110 16.21 -8.16 -4.74
CA ILE A 110 15.95 -9.48 -5.33
C ILE A 110 14.76 -9.47 -6.29
N GLY A 111 14.26 -8.27 -6.65
CA GLY A 111 13.16 -8.13 -7.59
C GLY A 111 13.55 -8.58 -9.00
N GLU A 112 12.58 -9.14 -9.69
CA GLU A 112 12.64 -9.48 -11.10
C GLU A 112 11.51 -8.77 -11.85
N SER A 113 11.54 -8.78 -13.15
CA SER A 113 10.45 -8.29 -14.00
C SER A 113 10.29 -9.24 -15.17
N VAL A 114 9.15 -9.90 -15.24
CA VAL A 114 8.81 -10.82 -16.34
C VAL A 114 8.64 -10.01 -17.61
N GLU A 115 9.26 -10.45 -18.68
CA GLU A 115 9.15 -9.83 -20.00
C GLU A 115 7.91 -10.33 -20.76
N GLY A 116 7.38 -9.50 -21.66
CA GLY A 116 6.29 -9.87 -22.55
C GLY A 116 4.88 -9.78 -21.95
N ILE A 117 4.76 -9.26 -20.74
CA ILE A 117 3.49 -8.93 -20.11
C ILE A 117 3.45 -7.44 -19.73
N ASP A 118 2.28 -6.89 -19.54
CA ASP A 118 2.11 -5.49 -19.17
C ASP A 118 2.60 -5.23 -17.73
N GLY A 119 3.01 -3.98 -17.48
CA GLY A 119 3.54 -3.56 -16.19
C GLY A 119 5.02 -3.92 -15.97
N CYS A 120 5.55 -3.48 -14.84
CA CYS A 120 6.96 -3.64 -14.47
C CYS A 120 7.07 -4.24 -13.07
N ALA A 121 8.09 -5.06 -12.85
CA ALA A 121 8.32 -5.77 -11.59
C ALA A 121 7.28 -6.86 -11.26
N ASN A 122 6.57 -7.40 -12.26
CA ASN A 122 5.80 -8.63 -12.07
C ASN A 122 6.76 -9.80 -11.92
N HIS A 123 6.68 -10.51 -10.80
CA HIS A 123 7.51 -11.71 -10.56
C HIS A 123 6.96 -12.58 -9.43
N VAL A 124 7.52 -13.78 -9.32
CA VAL A 124 7.21 -14.72 -8.25
C VAL A 124 8.47 -15.06 -7.46
N ILE A 125 8.34 -15.12 -6.14
CA ILE A 125 9.42 -15.48 -5.21
C ILE A 125 9.07 -16.79 -4.53
N GLU A 126 9.99 -17.76 -4.60
CA GLU A 126 9.89 -19.03 -3.89
C GLU A 126 10.39 -18.89 -2.44
N ILE A 127 9.57 -19.31 -1.48
CA ILE A 127 9.94 -19.37 -0.05
C ILE A 127 9.99 -20.85 0.35
N LYS A 128 11.19 -21.32 0.75
CA LYS A 128 11.50 -22.74 0.92
C LYS A 128 11.74 -23.16 2.36
N ASP A 129 11.53 -24.43 2.65
CA ASP A 129 12.05 -25.10 3.84
C ASP A 129 12.74 -26.42 3.43
N GLY A 130 14.03 -26.57 3.74
CA GLY A 130 14.79 -27.75 3.39
C GLY A 130 14.82 -28.11 1.89
N GLY A 131 14.57 -27.12 1.01
CA GLY A 131 14.50 -27.32 -0.44
C GLY A 131 13.08 -27.49 -1.00
N GLU A 132 12.08 -27.75 -0.19
CA GLU A 132 10.66 -27.77 -0.54
C GLU A 132 10.10 -26.35 -0.55
N ILE A 133 9.30 -25.99 -1.58
CA ILE A 133 8.61 -24.70 -1.63
C ILE A 133 7.40 -24.75 -0.72
N LYS A 134 7.35 -23.88 0.27
CA LYS A 134 6.23 -23.78 1.22
C LYS A 134 5.23 -22.67 0.83
N PHE A 135 5.73 -21.59 0.21
CA PHE A 135 4.91 -20.50 -0.28
C PHE A 135 5.46 -19.94 -1.58
N LEU A 136 4.56 -19.41 -2.41
CA LEU A 136 4.87 -18.48 -3.48
C LEU A 136 4.41 -17.08 -3.09
N LEU A 137 5.25 -16.10 -3.35
CA LEU A 137 4.90 -14.69 -3.21
C LEU A 137 4.89 -14.06 -4.61
N TYR A 138 3.70 -13.67 -5.07
CA TYR A 138 3.52 -12.95 -6.32
C TYR A 138 3.57 -11.44 -6.07
N LEU A 139 4.38 -10.73 -6.84
CA LEU A 139 4.40 -9.29 -6.95
C LEU A 139 3.76 -8.93 -8.28
N ILE A 140 2.69 -8.14 -8.25
CA ILE A 140 1.95 -7.78 -9.47
C ILE A 140 1.89 -6.25 -9.57
N ASP A 141 2.26 -5.71 -10.74
CA ASP A 141 2.06 -4.30 -11.05
C ASP A 141 0.58 -4.05 -11.35
N SER A 142 -0.08 -3.36 -10.47
CA SER A 142 -1.49 -2.95 -10.61
C SER A 142 -1.66 -1.66 -11.41
N HIS A 143 -0.62 -1.23 -12.10
CA HIS A 143 -0.56 -0.07 -12.96
C HIS A 143 -0.77 1.27 -12.24
N SER A 144 -1.38 2.24 -12.91
CA SER A 144 -1.36 3.64 -12.52
C SER A 144 -2.75 4.28 -12.63
N SER A 145 -2.78 5.60 -12.38
CA SER A 145 -3.97 6.41 -12.63
C SER A 145 -4.26 6.51 -14.14
N LEU A 146 -5.52 6.37 -14.50
CA LEU A 146 -6.06 6.73 -15.80
C LEU A 146 -6.48 8.20 -15.82
N GLU A 147 -6.98 8.71 -16.95
CA GLU A 147 -7.62 10.03 -17.01
C GLU A 147 -8.79 10.10 -16.02
N ILE A 148 -9.56 9.02 -15.93
CA ILE A 148 -10.64 8.86 -14.95
C ILE A 148 -10.43 7.52 -14.25
N GLY A 149 -10.11 7.56 -12.95
CA GLY A 149 -9.97 6.36 -12.12
C GLY A 149 -8.56 5.79 -12.09
N TYR A 150 -8.51 4.52 -11.74
CA TYR A 150 -7.30 3.73 -11.68
C TYR A 150 -7.39 2.59 -12.69
N ASP A 151 -6.25 2.21 -13.20
CA ASP A 151 -6.09 1.05 -14.05
C ASP A 151 -6.27 -0.24 -13.24
N ASN A 152 -6.28 -1.35 -13.91
CA ASN A 152 -6.44 -2.68 -13.32
C ASN A 152 -5.31 -3.60 -13.79
N VAL A 153 -5.11 -4.71 -13.13
CA VAL A 153 -4.23 -5.78 -13.62
C VAL A 153 -4.80 -6.30 -14.95
N HIS A 154 -3.94 -6.36 -15.97
CA HIS A 154 -4.33 -6.69 -17.34
C HIS A 154 -4.46 -8.19 -17.57
N GLU A 155 -5.17 -8.57 -18.63
CA GLU A 155 -5.46 -9.96 -18.98
C GLU A 155 -4.18 -10.81 -19.12
N ASN A 156 -3.14 -10.28 -19.78
CA ASN A 156 -1.88 -11.00 -19.96
C ASN A 156 -1.10 -11.22 -18.65
N GLN A 157 -1.27 -10.36 -17.64
CA GLN A 157 -0.72 -10.57 -16.30
C GLN A 157 -1.50 -11.66 -15.55
N ILE A 158 -2.83 -11.68 -15.69
CA ILE A 158 -3.70 -12.75 -15.13
C ILE A 158 -3.37 -14.10 -15.78
N GLU A 159 -3.17 -14.14 -17.08
CA GLU A 159 -2.71 -15.33 -17.80
C GLU A 159 -1.33 -15.79 -17.33
N TRP A 160 -0.38 -14.86 -17.18
CA TRP A 160 0.93 -15.16 -16.62
C TRP A 160 0.84 -15.77 -15.23
N TYR A 161 0.03 -15.19 -14.35
CA TYR A 161 -0.20 -15.75 -13.02
C TYR A 161 -0.73 -17.18 -13.11
N LYS A 162 -1.79 -17.42 -13.88
CA LYS A 162 -2.39 -18.75 -14.06
C LYS A 162 -1.38 -19.77 -14.61
N ASN A 163 -0.64 -19.41 -15.66
CA ASN A 163 0.37 -20.26 -16.26
C ASN A 163 1.51 -20.57 -15.27
N THR A 164 1.93 -19.59 -14.49
CA THR A 164 2.96 -19.77 -13.46
C THR A 164 2.47 -20.73 -12.39
N ARG A 165 1.28 -20.51 -11.82
CA ARG A 165 0.64 -21.40 -10.85
C ARG A 165 0.56 -22.83 -11.36
N ASP A 166 0.06 -23.01 -12.58
CA ASP A 166 -0.15 -24.32 -13.18
C ASP A 166 1.18 -25.04 -13.45
N SER A 167 2.23 -24.31 -13.82
CA SER A 167 3.58 -24.87 -13.97
C SER A 167 4.17 -25.38 -12.65
N TYR A 168 3.89 -24.68 -11.55
CA TYR A 168 4.27 -25.14 -10.21
C TYR A 168 3.47 -26.37 -9.79
N GLU A 169 2.15 -26.38 -10.02
CA GLU A 169 1.30 -27.55 -9.74
C GLU A 169 1.76 -28.78 -10.52
N GLU A 170 2.03 -28.64 -11.81
CA GLU A 170 2.53 -29.72 -12.66
C GLU A 170 3.88 -30.26 -12.16
N LYS A 171 4.80 -29.34 -11.83
CA LYS A 171 6.16 -29.70 -11.40
C LYS A 171 6.20 -30.39 -10.03
N TYR A 172 5.36 -29.95 -9.08
CA TYR A 172 5.42 -30.44 -7.69
C TYR A 172 4.27 -31.37 -7.31
N GLY A 173 3.27 -31.53 -8.18
CA GLY A 173 2.13 -32.45 -8.00
C GLY A 173 1.08 -31.95 -7.01
N HIS A 174 1.17 -30.71 -6.55
CA HIS A 174 0.20 -30.06 -5.65
C HIS A 174 0.24 -28.54 -5.79
N LEU A 175 -0.84 -27.89 -5.38
CA LEU A 175 -0.92 -26.43 -5.30
C LEU A 175 -0.08 -25.92 -4.11
N ILE A 176 0.65 -24.84 -4.32
CA ILE A 176 1.50 -24.21 -3.30
C ILE A 176 0.77 -22.99 -2.76
N PRO A 177 0.55 -22.88 -1.43
CA PRO A 177 -0.05 -21.69 -0.83
C PRO A 177 0.65 -20.41 -1.30
N SER A 178 -0.14 -19.40 -1.69
CA SER A 178 0.41 -18.21 -2.32
C SER A 178 -0.10 -16.94 -1.65
N ILE A 179 0.79 -15.96 -1.52
CA ILE A 179 0.48 -14.59 -1.14
C ILE A 179 0.67 -13.69 -2.37
N VAL A 180 -0.21 -12.74 -2.56
CA VAL A 180 -0.07 -11.71 -3.60
C VAL A 180 0.13 -10.36 -2.93
N ILE A 181 1.06 -9.57 -3.44
CA ILE A 181 1.23 -8.16 -3.06
C ILE A 181 1.19 -7.31 -4.31
N GLN A 182 0.31 -6.32 -4.30
CA GLN A 182 0.14 -5.31 -5.34
C GLN A 182 -0.14 -3.95 -4.69
N HIS A 183 -0.22 -2.87 -5.48
CA HIS A 183 -0.45 -1.55 -4.91
C HIS A 183 -1.92 -1.17 -4.84
N ILE A 184 -2.62 -1.14 -5.97
CA ILE A 184 -4.04 -0.80 -6.05
C ILE A 184 -4.88 -1.99 -5.58
N PRO A 185 -5.92 -1.77 -4.75
CA PRO A 185 -6.71 -2.87 -4.17
C PRO A 185 -7.59 -3.57 -5.21
N LEU A 186 -8.01 -4.79 -4.87
CA LEU A 186 -9.07 -5.50 -5.57
C LEU A 186 -10.44 -4.85 -5.32
N CYS A 187 -11.33 -4.90 -6.32
CA CYS A 187 -12.71 -4.42 -6.17
C CYS A 187 -13.46 -5.13 -5.04
N GLU A 188 -13.16 -6.40 -4.79
CA GLU A 188 -13.81 -7.26 -3.79
C GLU A 188 -13.54 -6.81 -2.34
N VAL A 189 -12.62 -5.88 -2.11
CA VAL A 189 -12.43 -5.28 -0.79
C VAL A 189 -13.69 -4.62 -0.23
N PHE A 190 -14.61 -4.17 -1.10
CA PHE A 190 -15.90 -3.65 -0.68
C PHE A 190 -16.80 -4.68 0.02
N GLU A 191 -16.56 -5.98 -0.15
CA GLU A 191 -17.28 -7.03 0.57
C GLU A 191 -16.94 -7.09 2.07
N LEU A 192 -15.84 -6.48 2.47
CA LEU A 192 -15.45 -6.28 3.86
C LEU A 192 -16.14 -5.07 4.51
N LEU A 193 -16.95 -4.34 3.74
CA LEU A 193 -17.60 -3.11 4.19
C LEU A 193 -19.11 -3.32 4.32
N THR A 194 -19.73 -2.45 5.10
CA THR A 194 -21.19 -2.34 5.21
C THR A 194 -21.61 -0.98 4.70
N GLU A 195 -22.50 -0.93 3.70
CA GLU A 195 -23.12 0.32 3.26
C GLU A 195 -24.07 0.84 4.34
N VAL A 196 -23.97 2.14 4.65
CA VAL A 196 -24.70 2.79 5.73
C VAL A 196 -25.21 4.17 5.32
N LYS A 197 -26.07 4.76 6.15
CA LYS A 197 -26.52 6.14 5.93
C LYS A 197 -25.39 7.13 6.18
N LYS A 198 -25.40 8.25 5.46
CA LYS A 198 -24.41 9.36 5.56
C LYS A 198 -24.08 9.78 7.00
N ASN A 199 -25.09 9.77 7.89
CA ASN A 199 -24.93 10.25 9.26
C ASN A 199 -24.53 9.14 10.24
N THR A 200 -24.23 7.94 9.79
CA THR A 200 -23.74 6.86 10.65
C THR A 200 -22.36 7.24 11.19
N LYS A 201 -22.14 7.02 12.48
CA LYS A 201 -20.85 7.31 13.12
C LYS A 201 -19.74 6.50 12.44
N GLY A 202 -18.69 7.18 12.02
CA GLY A 202 -17.55 6.55 11.34
C GLY A 202 -17.78 6.25 9.86
N ALA A 203 -18.93 6.68 9.29
CA ALA A 203 -19.19 6.49 7.87
C ALA A 203 -18.19 7.27 7.01
N VAL A 204 -17.57 6.57 6.09
CA VAL A 204 -16.67 7.10 5.06
C VAL A 204 -17.45 7.17 3.74
N ARG A 205 -17.36 8.31 3.06
CA ARG A 205 -17.99 8.46 1.75
C ARG A 205 -17.22 7.69 0.69
N GLY A 206 -17.89 6.91 -0.12
CA GLY A 206 -17.32 6.20 -1.25
C GLY A 206 -16.64 7.13 -2.26
N PHE A 207 -15.70 6.58 -3.01
CA PHE A 207 -14.93 7.29 -4.02
C PHE A 207 -15.47 6.96 -5.42
N ARG A 208 -15.41 7.91 -6.36
CA ARG A 208 -15.78 7.77 -7.78
C ARG A 208 -17.10 7.04 -8.03
N THR A 209 -17.05 5.79 -8.51
CA THR A 209 -18.23 4.93 -8.79
C THR A 209 -19.09 4.72 -7.57
N HIS A 210 -18.52 4.82 -6.38
CA HIS A 210 -19.18 4.70 -5.08
C HIS A 210 -19.53 6.04 -4.43
N ALA A 211 -19.33 7.19 -5.09
CA ALA A 211 -19.38 8.55 -4.51
C ALA A 211 -20.71 8.93 -3.83
N ASN A 212 -21.80 8.24 -4.12
CA ASN A 212 -23.12 8.49 -3.51
C ASN A 212 -23.43 7.55 -2.34
N ARG A 213 -22.52 6.65 -2.01
CA ARG A 213 -22.64 5.65 -0.95
C ARG A 213 -21.71 5.98 0.22
N PHE A 214 -22.03 5.43 1.38
CA PHE A 214 -21.26 5.60 2.60
C PHE A 214 -21.02 4.24 3.24
N TYR A 215 -19.83 4.01 3.75
CA TYR A 215 -19.39 2.71 4.23
C TYR A 215 -18.76 2.80 5.61
N ILE A 216 -18.88 1.71 6.37
CA ILE A 216 -18.09 1.40 7.56
C ILE A 216 -17.48 0.01 7.39
N LEU A 217 -16.44 -0.29 8.16
CA LEU A 217 -15.93 -1.67 8.25
C LEU A 217 -17.01 -2.61 8.79
N ASN A 218 -17.17 -3.77 8.15
CA ASN A 218 -18.00 -4.85 8.68
C ASN A 218 -17.20 -5.57 9.78
N LYS A 219 -17.55 -5.29 11.05
CA LYS A 219 -16.82 -5.79 12.21
C LYS A 219 -16.83 -7.31 12.37
N ASP A 220 -17.76 -7.98 11.73
CA ASP A 220 -17.87 -9.44 11.75
C ASP A 220 -16.93 -10.11 10.72
N LYS A 221 -16.42 -9.31 9.75
CA LYS A 221 -15.57 -9.79 8.66
C LYS A 221 -14.11 -9.37 8.78
N VAL A 222 -13.82 -8.26 9.50
CA VAL A 222 -12.48 -7.67 9.57
C VAL A 222 -11.83 -7.85 10.93
N ASN A 223 -10.51 -7.76 10.95
CA ASN A 223 -9.71 -7.81 12.18
C ASN A 223 -10.11 -6.69 13.18
N ALA A 224 -10.04 -6.99 14.48
CA ALA A 224 -10.54 -6.11 15.55
C ALA A 224 -9.86 -4.73 15.61
N ASP A 225 -8.56 -4.67 15.28
CA ASP A 225 -7.75 -3.46 15.33
C ASP A 225 -7.75 -2.66 14.02
N GLY A 226 -8.49 -3.15 13.01
CA GLY A 226 -8.62 -2.51 11.72
C GLY A 226 -9.29 -1.14 11.78
N PHE A 227 -8.86 -0.23 10.93
CA PHE A 227 -9.49 1.06 10.74
C PHE A 227 -9.59 1.45 9.28
N MET A 228 -10.63 2.22 8.94
CA MET A 228 -10.86 2.80 7.63
C MET A 228 -11.21 4.29 7.82
N LYS A 229 -10.44 5.18 7.23
CA LYS A 229 -10.64 6.62 7.29
C LYS A 229 -10.79 7.27 5.91
N GLU A 230 -10.59 6.49 4.86
CA GLU A 230 -10.90 6.85 3.48
C GLU A 230 -11.53 5.67 2.74
N SER A 231 -12.29 5.95 1.66
CA SER A 231 -12.89 4.89 0.86
C SER A 231 -11.84 4.14 0.10
N PRO A 232 -11.98 2.83 -0.06
CA PRO A 232 -11.22 2.11 -1.07
C PRO A 232 -11.30 2.81 -2.43
N ALA A 233 -10.15 2.96 -3.06
CA ALA A 233 -10.00 3.56 -4.39
C ALA A 233 -9.61 2.46 -5.40
N ASP A 234 -10.60 1.62 -5.66
CA ASP A 234 -10.50 0.45 -6.52
C ASP A 234 -10.32 0.79 -8.01
N PRO A 235 -9.90 -0.16 -8.84
CA PRO A 235 -9.81 -0.01 -10.29
C PRO A 235 -11.13 0.41 -10.92
N GLN A 236 -11.03 1.12 -12.07
CA GLN A 236 -12.22 1.54 -12.83
C GLN A 236 -12.99 0.35 -13.41
N VAL A 237 -12.28 -0.74 -13.69
CA VAL A 237 -12.81 -1.98 -14.26
C VAL A 237 -12.34 -3.14 -13.41
N ASN A 238 -13.26 -4.03 -13.02
CA ASN A 238 -12.90 -5.31 -12.44
C ASN A 238 -12.40 -6.23 -13.55
N SER A 239 -11.13 -6.60 -13.50
CA SER A 239 -10.48 -7.44 -14.52
C SER A 239 -10.77 -8.95 -14.38
N GLY A 240 -11.44 -9.37 -13.30
CA GLY A 240 -11.58 -10.78 -12.95
C GLY A 240 -10.33 -11.37 -12.27
N GLU A 241 -9.43 -10.53 -11.83
CA GLU A 241 -8.20 -10.94 -11.13
C GLU A 241 -8.50 -11.76 -9.87
N PHE A 242 -9.46 -11.32 -9.05
CA PHE A 242 -9.88 -12.04 -7.85
C PHE A 242 -10.44 -13.42 -8.17
N ASP A 243 -11.23 -13.55 -9.25
CA ASP A 243 -11.76 -14.84 -9.69
C ASP A 243 -10.63 -15.80 -10.11
N ALA A 244 -9.57 -15.27 -10.74
CA ALA A 244 -8.38 -16.06 -11.07
C ALA A 244 -7.65 -16.56 -9.82
N PHE A 245 -7.53 -15.74 -8.78
CA PHE A 245 -6.93 -16.12 -7.49
C PHE A 245 -7.76 -17.17 -6.74
N LYS A 246 -9.07 -17.09 -6.85
CA LYS A 246 -10.01 -18.02 -6.21
C LYS A 246 -10.11 -19.36 -6.93
N GLU A 247 -9.79 -19.41 -8.21
CA GLU A 247 -10.09 -20.53 -9.12
C GLU A 247 -9.63 -21.90 -8.60
N LYS A 248 -8.41 -22.00 -8.05
CA LYS A 248 -7.87 -23.24 -7.49
C LYS A 248 -7.69 -23.21 -5.98
N GLY A 249 -7.81 -22.03 -5.35
CA GLY A 249 -7.80 -21.87 -3.91
C GLY A 249 -6.40 -21.87 -3.26
N GLU A 250 -5.33 -21.73 -4.04
CA GLU A 250 -3.96 -21.65 -3.54
C GLU A 250 -3.60 -20.26 -3.02
N VAL A 251 -4.24 -19.18 -3.50
CA VAL A 251 -4.03 -17.83 -2.98
C VAL A 251 -4.75 -17.71 -1.63
N VAL A 252 -3.98 -17.54 -0.58
CA VAL A 252 -4.51 -17.43 0.79
C VAL A 252 -4.61 -15.99 1.29
N GLY A 253 -3.91 -15.06 0.65
CA GLY A 253 -3.97 -13.63 0.99
C GLY A 253 -3.51 -12.71 -0.14
N VAL A 254 -4.15 -11.53 -0.24
CA VAL A 254 -3.77 -10.44 -1.15
C VAL A 254 -3.65 -9.16 -0.34
N TYR A 255 -2.49 -8.49 -0.42
CA TYR A 255 -2.20 -7.30 0.37
C TYR A 255 -1.81 -6.12 -0.52
N PHE A 256 -2.34 -4.95 -0.19
CA PHE A 256 -2.18 -3.73 -0.97
C PHE A 256 -1.92 -2.49 -0.11
N GLY A 257 -1.47 -1.40 -0.73
CA GLY A 257 -1.31 -0.06 -0.16
C GLY A 257 -2.39 0.88 -0.67
N HIS A 258 -1.96 1.97 -1.31
CA HIS A 258 -2.75 2.93 -2.06
C HIS A 258 -3.63 3.87 -1.22
N ASP A 259 -4.46 3.33 -0.34
CA ASP A 259 -5.34 4.10 0.52
C ASP A 259 -4.68 4.29 1.89
N HIS A 260 -3.90 5.39 2.02
CA HIS A 260 -2.98 5.62 3.15
C HIS A 260 -3.64 5.58 4.52
N ASN A 261 -4.94 5.93 4.59
CA ASN A 261 -5.68 6.04 5.84
C ASN A 261 -6.43 4.75 6.22
N ASN A 262 -6.10 3.63 5.58
CA ASN A 262 -6.72 2.33 5.82
C ASN A 262 -5.71 1.30 6.33
N SER A 263 -6.10 0.57 7.35
CA SER A 263 -5.40 -0.64 7.83
C SER A 263 -6.44 -1.60 8.37
N PHE A 264 -6.78 -2.58 7.58
CA PHE A 264 -7.66 -3.67 7.97
C PHE A 264 -7.43 -4.87 7.07
N ASN A 265 -7.81 -6.03 7.52
CA ASN A 265 -7.87 -7.22 6.70
C ASN A 265 -9.07 -8.08 7.09
N GLY A 266 -9.49 -8.93 6.17
CA GLY A 266 -10.60 -9.84 6.38
C GLY A 266 -10.79 -10.79 5.21
N LYS A 267 -11.58 -11.84 5.41
CA LYS A 267 -11.76 -12.88 4.40
C LYS A 267 -12.94 -12.60 3.46
N VAL A 268 -12.64 -12.73 2.16
CA VAL A 268 -13.62 -12.78 1.08
C VAL A 268 -13.41 -14.09 0.34
N ASP A 269 -14.41 -14.93 0.25
CA ASP A 269 -14.37 -16.26 -0.41
C ASP A 269 -13.13 -17.11 -0.04
N GLY A 270 -12.68 -17.00 1.22
CA GLY A 270 -11.53 -17.76 1.75
C GLY A 270 -10.18 -17.06 1.64
N ILE A 271 -10.04 -16.04 0.80
CA ILE A 271 -8.82 -15.23 0.64
C ILE A 271 -8.84 -14.07 1.63
N ASP A 272 -7.74 -13.86 2.36
CA ASP A 272 -7.56 -12.70 3.23
C ASP A 272 -7.17 -11.47 2.40
N LEU A 273 -8.02 -10.45 2.35
CA LEU A 273 -7.75 -9.18 1.67
C LEU A 273 -7.34 -8.14 2.69
N GLY A 274 -6.20 -7.47 2.49
CA GLY A 274 -5.66 -6.58 3.50
C GLY A 274 -5.03 -5.29 3.00
N TYR A 275 -5.42 -4.16 3.62
CA TYR A 275 -4.77 -2.87 3.46
C TYR A 275 -3.58 -2.70 4.40
N THR A 276 -2.48 -2.23 3.86
CA THR A 276 -1.35 -1.70 4.61
C THR A 276 -1.41 -0.17 4.57
N GLN A 277 -1.50 0.46 5.73
CA GLN A 277 -1.55 1.92 5.84
C GLN A 277 -0.26 2.58 5.36
N GLY A 278 -0.36 3.82 4.88
CA GLY A 278 0.80 4.57 4.42
C GLY A 278 1.85 4.78 5.52
N ALA A 279 3.11 4.53 5.16
CA ALA A 279 4.26 4.67 6.05
C ALA A 279 4.87 6.09 6.02
N GLY A 280 4.66 6.85 4.93
CA GLY A 280 5.33 8.11 4.68
C GLY A 280 4.84 9.28 5.54
N PHE A 281 5.76 10.08 6.06
CA PHE A 281 5.43 11.29 6.84
C PHE A 281 5.43 12.58 6.02
N HIS A 282 5.89 12.52 4.75
CA HIS A 282 5.84 13.65 3.81
C HIS A 282 4.66 13.58 2.83
N VAL A 283 3.61 12.91 3.23
CA VAL A 283 2.34 12.77 2.51
C VAL A 283 1.18 12.74 3.51
N TYR A 284 -0.06 12.87 3.04
CA TYR A 284 -1.23 12.67 3.90
C TYR A 284 -1.28 11.24 4.47
N GLY A 285 -2.01 11.01 5.55
CA GLY A 285 -2.09 9.67 6.12
C GLY A 285 -2.68 9.64 7.53
N PRO A 286 -2.68 8.48 8.20
CA PRO A 286 -3.44 8.26 9.43
C PRO A 286 -2.80 8.84 10.69
N GLY A 287 -1.96 9.84 10.54
CA GLY A 287 -1.28 10.46 11.67
C GLY A 287 -0.18 9.56 12.24
N LYS A 288 -0.21 9.33 13.53
CA LYS A 288 0.74 8.44 14.22
C LYS A 288 0.35 6.96 14.15
N ASP A 289 -0.78 6.67 13.46
CA ASP A 289 -1.16 5.32 13.05
C ASP A 289 -0.52 4.91 11.72
N ARG A 290 0.35 5.75 11.12
CA ARG A 290 1.23 5.32 10.03
C ARG A 290 1.98 4.07 10.44
N GLY A 291 2.18 3.16 9.52
CA GLY A 291 2.73 1.87 9.89
C GLY A 291 3.16 1.01 8.72
N VAL A 292 3.41 -0.21 9.03
CA VAL A 292 3.80 -1.28 8.13
C VAL A 292 3.02 -2.54 8.49
N ARG A 293 2.94 -3.51 7.58
CA ARG A 293 2.30 -4.80 7.83
C ARG A 293 3.34 -5.91 7.93
N VAL A 294 3.13 -6.80 8.86
CA VAL A 294 3.85 -8.08 8.95
C VAL A 294 2.95 -9.19 8.44
N ILE A 295 3.48 -10.00 7.54
CA ILE A 295 2.87 -11.26 7.09
C ILE A 295 3.79 -12.37 7.56
N GLU A 296 3.31 -13.20 8.49
CA GLU A 296 4.06 -14.28 9.10
C GLU A 296 3.60 -15.62 8.53
N LEU A 297 4.44 -16.21 7.69
CA LEU A 297 4.18 -17.51 7.07
C LEU A 297 4.70 -18.63 7.96
N LYS A 298 4.01 -19.78 7.99
CA LYS A 298 4.40 -20.97 8.74
C LYS A 298 4.64 -22.16 7.84
N LYS A 299 5.49 -23.08 8.27
CA LYS A 299 5.87 -24.27 7.52
C LYS A 299 4.72 -25.19 7.15
N ASP A 300 3.62 -25.13 7.91
CA ASP A 300 2.40 -25.92 7.68
C ASP A 300 1.46 -25.33 6.62
N GLY A 301 1.86 -24.22 5.97
CA GLY A 301 1.05 -23.52 4.97
C GLY A 301 0.08 -22.50 5.56
N SER A 302 -0.05 -22.40 6.87
CA SER A 302 -0.82 -21.35 7.51
C SER A 302 -0.04 -20.04 7.60
N PHE A 303 -0.75 -18.93 7.78
CA PHE A 303 -0.13 -17.62 7.95
C PHE A 303 -0.95 -16.76 8.89
N GLY A 304 -0.33 -15.68 9.37
CA GLY A 304 -0.96 -14.62 10.14
C GLY A 304 -0.50 -13.26 9.67
N THR A 305 -1.26 -12.21 9.98
CA THR A 305 -0.87 -10.84 9.65
C THR A 305 -1.30 -9.86 10.72
N TYR A 306 -0.50 -8.79 10.89
CA TYR A 306 -0.77 -7.69 11.80
C TYR A 306 -0.05 -6.42 11.34
N ASP A 307 -0.53 -5.26 11.81
CA ASP A 307 0.12 -3.99 11.55
C ASP A 307 0.99 -3.53 12.72
N LEU A 308 2.05 -2.84 12.40
CA LEU A 308 2.91 -2.13 13.34
C LEU A 308 2.75 -0.63 13.13
N ARG A 309 2.46 0.11 14.19
CA ARG A 309 2.18 1.55 14.11
C ARG A 309 3.32 2.37 14.71
N PHE A 310 3.62 3.50 14.08
CA PHE A 310 4.65 4.44 14.55
C PHE A 310 4.50 4.77 16.02
N ARG A 311 3.26 5.07 16.50
CA ARG A 311 3.01 5.39 17.91
C ARG A 311 3.46 4.31 18.88
N ASN A 312 3.40 3.05 18.47
CA ASN A 312 3.73 1.90 19.31
C ASN A 312 5.21 1.55 19.25
N LEU A 313 5.87 1.84 18.12
CA LEU A 313 7.27 1.52 17.90
C LEU A 313 8.22 2.65 18.28
N VAL A 314 7.91 3.86 17.82
CA VAL A 314 8.76 5.05 17.97
C VAL A 314 8.22 5.98 19.05
N GLY A 315 6.89 6.03 19.22
CA GLY A 315 6.21 6.83 20.21
C GLY A 315 5.45 8.03 19.64
N ASN A 316 5.19 9.02 20.49
CA ASN A 316 4.29 10.12 20.14
C ASN A 316 4.98 11.39 19.64
N LYS A 317 6.30 11.42 19.56
CA LYS A 317 7.08 12.60 19.21
C LYS A 317 7.56 12.49 17.77
N VAL A 318 7.16 13.44 16.92
CA VAL A 318 7.64 13.55 15.55
C VAL A 318 8.81 14.53 15.46
N LYS A 319 9.77 14.26 14.59
CA LYS A 319 10.98 15.05 14.41
C LYS A 319 10.74 16.33 13.59
N GLU A 320 9.78 16.30 12.66
CA GLU A 320 9.41 17.44 11.81
C GLU A 320 7.96 17.88 12.05
N PRO A 321 7.60 18.46 13.24
CA PRO A 321 6.23 18.70 13.67
C PRO A 321 5.43 19.64 12.76
N LEU A 322 6.07 20.64 12.15
CA LEU A 322 5.39 21.57 11.24
C LEU A 322 5.02 20.89 9.93
N LYS A 323 5.93 20.11 9.34
CA LYS A 323 5.64 19.34 8.14
C LYS A 323 4.59 18.27 8.42
N TYR A 324 4.71 17.56 9.53
CA TYR A 324 3.73 16.60 9.97
C TYR A 324 2.33 17.24 10.05
N ALA A 325 2.19 18.38 10.73
CA ALA A 325 0.92 19.10 10.83
C ALA A 325 0.39 19.51 9.44
N PHE A 326 1.26 20.00 8.56
CA PHE A 326 0.88 20.36 7.19
C PHE A 326 0.32 19.16 6.43
N PHE A 327 0.99 18.01 6.42
CA PHE A 327 0.52 16.83 5.72
C PHE A 327 -0.73 16.20 6.34
N GLN A 328 -0.96 16.40 7.67
CA GLN A 328 -2.20 15.94 8.30
C GLN A 328 -3.47 16.68 7.81
N ILE A 329 -3.33 17.92 7.36
CA ILE A 329 -4.45 18.71 6.85
C ILE A 329 -4.60 18.61 5.33
N MET A 330 -3.72 17.90 4.63
CA MET A 330 -3.87 17.68 3.19
C MET A 330 -5.12 16.85 2.89
N PRO A 331 -5.84 17.18 1.80
CA PRO A 331 -6.98 16.39 1.36
C PRO A 331 -6.51 15.02 0.83
N THR A 332 -7.32 14.00 1.05
CA THR A 332 -7.05 12.64 0.57
C THR A 332 -7.29 12.49 -0.94
N ASN A 333 -8.19 13.29 -1.50
CA ASN A 333 -8.53 13.29 -2.92
C ASN A 333 -9.13 14.64 -3.36
N THR A 334 -9.32 14.82 -4.67
CA THR A 334 -9.88 16.05 -5.25
C THR A 334 -11.24 16.42 -4.66
N PHE A 335 -12.09 15.41 -4.35
CA PHE A 335 -13.41 15.65 -3.80
C PHE A 335 -13.32 16.18 -2.36
N ASP A 336 -12.44 15.62 -1.53
CA ASP A 336 -12.17 16.14 -0.18
C ASP A 336 -11.57 17.55 -0.24
N ALA A 337 -10.67 17.82 -1.20
CA ALA A 337 -10.13 19.15 -1.45
C ALA A 337 -11.22 20.18 -1.75
N ILE A 338 -12.14 19.85 -2.68
CA ILE A 338 -13.26 20.71 -3.04
C ILE A 338 -14.18 20.95 -1.83
N ASN A 339 -14.52 19.91 -1.08
CA ASN A 339 -15.36 20.04 0.11
C ASN A 339 -14.72 20.90 1.20
N ARG A 340 -13.42 20.77 1.42
CA ARG A 340 -12.68 21.62 2.38
C ARG A 340 -12.65 23.07 1.92
N ALA A 341 -12.42 23.32 0.63
CA ALA A 341 -12.46 24.66 0.04
C ALA A 341 -13.84 25.30 0.20
N ILE A 342 -14.92 24.58 -0.12
CA ILE A 342 -16.30 25.08 0.07
C ILE A 342 -16.56 25.43 1.54
N LYS A 343 -16.21 24.56 2.49
CA LYS A 343 -16.38 24.83 3.92
C LYS A 343 -15.58 26.05 4.39
N PHE A 344 -14.36 26.22 3.88
CA PHE A 344 -13.52 27.38 4.18
C PHE A 344 -14.17 28.69 3.70
N PHE A 345 -14.66 28.75 2.45
CA PHE A 345 -15.32 29.93 1.91
C PHE A 345 -16.65 30.23 2.60
N ILE A 346 -17.44 29.21 2.98
CA ILE A 346 -18.65 29.40 3.77
C ILE A 346 -18.29 30.00 5.15
N GLY A 347 -17.24 29.48 5.81
CA GLY A 347 -16.75 29.98 7.07
C GLY A 347 -16.32 31.46 7.01
N LEU A 348 -15.60 31.83 5.94
CA LEU A 348 -15.22 33.22 5.68
C LEU A 348 -16.46 34.13 5.47
N GLY A 349 -17.45 33.67 4.71
CA GLY A 349 -18.71 34.39 4.54
C GLY A 349 -19.47 34.62 5.84
N ILE A 350 -19.56 33.60 6.68
CA ILE A 350 -20.17 33.70 8.02
C ILE A 350 -19.38 34.69 8.91
N ALA A 351 -18.05 34.61 8.93
CA ALA A 351 -17.21 35.53 9.69
C ALA A 351 -17.38 36.99 9.23
N ALA A 352 -17.39 37.22 7.92
CA ALA A 352 -17.65 38.57 7.37
C ALA A 352 -19.02 39.08 7.76
N MET A 353 -20.07 38.26 7.69
CA MET A 353 -21.43 38.62 8.09
C MET A 353 -21.48 38.98 9.59
N LEU A 354 -20.84 38.23 10.46
CA LEU A 354 -20.77 38.50 11.89
C LEU A 354 -20.05 39.82 12.18
N ILE A 355 -18.96 40.13 11.46
CA ILE A 355 -18.25 41.42 11.56
C ILE A 355 -19.17 42.58 11.18
N ILE A 356 -19.89 42.44 10.06
CA ILE A 356 -20.85 43.48 9.61
C ILE A 356 -21.95 43.71 10.67
N ILE A 357 -22.51 42.62 11.22
CA ILE A 357 -23.53 42.72 12.28
C ILE A 357 -22.95 43.41 13.50
N LEU A 358 -21.74 43.06 13.95
CA LEU A 358 -21.10 43.72 15.09
C LEU A 358 -20.87 45.22 14.85
N VAL A 359 -20.41 45.58 13.67
CA VAL A 359 -20.25 47.02 13.28
C VAL A 359 -21.58 47.74 13.28
N LEU A 360 -22.67 47.12 12.81
CA LEU A 360 -23.99 47.70 12.81
C LEU A 360 -24.63 47.82 14.20
N LEU A 361 -24.26 46.98 15.12
CA LEU A 361 -24.82 46.96 16.50
C LEU A 361 -24.02 47.82 17.50
N PHE A 362 -22.73 48.01 17.25
CA PHE A 362 -21.81 48.65 18.20
C PHE A 362 -20.96 49.78 17.62
N GLY A 363 -21.05 50.05 16.34
CA GLY A 363 -20.46 51.20 15.65
C GLY A 363 -21.50 52.24 15.38
#